data_80868cdbb74b1d7be66ed45ea03619aa
#
_entry.id   80868cdbb74b1d7be66ed45ea03619aa
#
_cell.length_a   1.000
_cell.length_b   1.000
_cell.length_c   1.000
_cell.angle_alpha   90.00
_cell.angle_beta   90.00
_cell.angle_gamma   90.00
#
_symmetry.space_group_name_H-M   'P 1'
#
loop_
_entity.id
_entity.type
_entity.pdbx_description
1 polymer ?
#
loop_
_entity_poly.entity_id
_entity_poly.type
_entity_poly.pdbx_seq_one_letter_code
_entity_poly.pdbx_strand_id
1 'polypeptide(L)'
;MVQTAWDADPDARPVLRWLVTVRRAGAMTPAALMVACHLRWVADDMRAGADGRFPVVVEQSAVFLPEPPAGEVAWWVTTGHAARLVQAGLGLRLDVVDDAWLAGLPHELTDRRIRTGVLEELVAWPAQTPGFVKPSLAKVDVLAAQWVPDIAVAARLALDAGAHPATSVQVSDVRLDLVAEHRVYVLDGRAVASSPYLVDGASWEPGWDAASRPTETSAARAFAEAAVASGPSPEALVVDVGLLASGRWVVVEANAPWASNPYGCDLRLVVDCVVAASCGRPASRWTWSADAHEAAIASTMDPLVAR
;
A
#
# COMPACT_ATOMS: atom_id res chain seq x y z
N MET A 1 -1.29 -15.96 47.51
CA MET A 1 -1.23 -17.12 46.63
C MET A 1 -2.07 -16.77 45.41
N VAL A 2 -1.43 -16.26 44.36
CA VAL A 2 -2.06 -15.92 43.06
C VAL A 2 -1.77 -17.10 42.15
N GLN A 3 -2.81 -17.83 41.83
CA GLN A 3 -2.75 -19.03 40.98
C GLN A 3 -2.69 -18.56 39.50
N THR A 4 -1.53 -18.76 38.86
CA THR A 4 -1.30 -18.47 37.46
C THR A 4 -2.00 -19.52 36.62
N ALA A 5 -2.97 -19.08 35.82
CA ALA A 5 -3.68 -19.88 34.82
C ALA A 5 -2.77 -20.12 33.59
N TRP A 6 -1.98 -21.19 33.64
CA TRP A 6 -1.24 -21.72 32.50
C TRP A 6 -1.34 -23.26 32.49
N ASP A 7 -2.57 -23.77 32.48
CA ASP A 7 -2.86 -25.18 32.14
C ASP A 7 -3.74 -25.17 30.88
N ALA A 8 -3.11 -24.84 29.72
CA ALA A 8 -3.71 -25.07 28.42
C ALA A 8 -3.25 -26.43 27.92
N ASP A 9 -4.20 -27.30 27.63
CA ASP A 9 -4.04 -28.58 26.97
C ASP A 9 -3.09 -28.48 25.75
N PRO A 10 -1.93 -29.15 25.71
CA PRO A 10 -0.99 -29.07 24.61
C PRO A 10 -1.49 -29.71 23.31
N ASP A 11 -2.61 -30.44 23.33
CA ASP A 11 -3.24 -31.07 22.15
C ASP A 11 -4.45 -30.29 21.63
N ALA A 12 -4.83 -29.19 22.25
CA ALA A 12 -5.85 -28.31 21.73
C ALA A 12 -5.26 -27.53 20.53
N ARG A 13 -5.51 -28.03 19.31
CA ARG A 13 -5.32 -27.21 18.11
C ARG A 13 -6.02 -25.88 18.34
N PRO A 14 -5.32 -24.72 18.24
CA PRO A 14 -5.98 -23.46 18.30
C PRO A 14 -6.93 -23.39 17.11
N VAL A 15 -8.22 -23.60 17.37
CA VAL A 15 -9.27 -23.22 16.43
C VAL A 15 -9.21 -21.70 16.38
N LEU A 16 -8.46 -21.19 15.43
CA LEU A 16 -8.41 -19.78 15.08
C LEU A 16 -9.82 -19.35 14.65
N ARG A 17 -10.69 -19.10 15.64
CA ARG A 17 -11.93 -18.35 15.46
C ARG A 17 -11.62 -16.87 15.32
N TRP A 18 -10.88 -16.51 14.27
CA TRP A 18 -10.78 -15.14 13.78
C TRP A 18 -11.88 -14.87 12.76
N LEU A 19 -13.08 -15.37 12.99
CA LEU A 19 -14.28 -14.80 12.39
C LEU A 19 -14.66 -13.54 13.19
N VAL A 20 -13.79 -12.55 13.20
CA VAL A 20 -14.24 -11.18 13.41
C VAL A 20 -14.93 -10.80 12.09
N THR A 21 -16.20 -11.14 12.01
CA THR A 21 -17.09 -10.49 11.06
C THR A 21 -17.18 -9.04 11.55
N VAL A 22 -16.25 -8.19 11.10
CA VAL A 22 -16.41 -6.74 11.22
C VAL A 22 -17.51 -6.38 10.25
N ARG A 23 -18.76 -6.73 10.60
CA ARG A 23 -19.93 -6.12 9.99
C ARG A 23 -19.99 -4.71 10.57
N ARG A 24 -19.37 -3.79 9.87
CA ARG A 24 -19.57 -2.38 10.08
C ARG A 24 -21.06 -2.09 9.96
N ALA A 25 -21.70 -1.65 11.03
CA ALA A 25 -23.03 -1.07 10.95
C ALA A 25 -22.93 0.18 10.06
N GLY A 26 -23.45 0.12 8.81
CA GLY A 26 -23.40 1.22 7.85
C GLY A 26 -22.28 1.15 6.81
N ALA A 27 -21.52 0.04 6.68
CA ALA A 27 -20.60 -0.13 5.55
C ALA A 27 -21.39 -0.10 4.23
N MET A 28 -21.03 0.80 3.33
CA MET A 28 -21.67 0.92 2.02
C MET A 28 -21.32 -0.30 1.19
N THR A 29 -22.36 -0.98 0.65
CA THR A 29 -22.15 -2.02 -0.35
C THR A 29 -22.01 -1.33 -1.71
N PRO A 30 -20.89 -1.44 -2.41
CA PRO A 30 -20.74 -0.82 -3.70
C PRO A 30 -21.68 -1.47 -4.74
N ALA A 31 -22.07 -0.68 -5.74
CA ALA A 31 -22.80 -1.20 -6.90
C ALA A 31 -21.91 -2.17 -7.70
N ALA A 32 -20.59 -1.94 -7.72
CA ALA A 32 -19.60 -2.85 -8.28
C ALA A 32 -18.21 -2.54 -7.71
N LEU A 33 -17.28 -3.50 -7.83
CA LEU A 33 -15.83 -3.27 -7.75
C LEU A 33 -15.28 -3.15 -9.18
N MET A 34 -14.78 -1.99 -9.51
CA MET A 34 -14.08 -1.72 -10.77
C MET A 34 -12.61 -2.12 -10.62
N VAL A 35 -12.12 -3.01 -11.48
CA VAL A 35 -10.71 -3.40 -11.55
C VAL A 35 -10.15 -2.91 -12.86
N ALA A 36 -9.42 -1.79 -12.82
CA ALA A 36 -8.80 -1.20 -13.99
C ALA A 36 -7.28 -1.40 -13.94
N CYS A 37 -6.81 -2.52 -14.47
CA CYS A 37 -5.39 -2.83 -14.56
C CYS A 37 -5.12 -3.93 -15.61
N HIS A 38 -3.88 -3.95 -16.12
CA HIS A 38 -3.42 -4.95 -17.09
C HIS A 38 -3.08 -6.32 -16.46
N LEU A 39 -3.03 -6.42 -15.13
CA LEU A 39 -2.65 -7.63 -14.41
C LEU A 39 -3.87 -8.54 -14.22
N ARG A 40 -3.94 -9.61 -15.03
CA ARG A 40 -5.06 -10.55 -15.02
C ARG A 40 -5.30 -11.22 -13.66
N TRP A 41 -4.22 -11.61 -13.00
CA TRP A 41 -4.28 -12.29 -11.70
C TRP A 41 -4.91 -11.42 -10.60
N VAL A 42 -4.70 -10.10 -10.63
CA VAL A 42 -5.36 -9.17 -9.70
C VAL A 42 -6.87 -9.18 -9.89
N ALA A 43 -7.35 -9.22 -11.14
CA ALA A 43 -8.77 -9.31 -11.41
C ALA A 43 -9.39 -10.60 -10.86
N ASP A 44 -8.67 -11.72 -10.95
CA ASP A 44 -9.12 -13.01 -10.43
C ASP A 44 -9.13 -13.00 -8.89
N ASP A 45 -8.11 -12.42 -8.24
CA ASP A 45 -8.07 -12.23 -6.80
C ASP A 45 -9.21 -11.33 -6.30
N MET A 46 -9.47 -10.22 -6.99
CA MET A 46 -10.56 -9.30 -6.62
C MET A 46 -11.95 -9.97 -6.78
N ARG A 47 -12.14 -10.80 -7.81
CA ARG A 47 -13.37 -11.61 -7.94
C ARG A 47 -13.51 -12.62 -6.81
N ALA A 48 -12.44 -13.33 -6.47
CA ALA A 48 -12.42 -14.27 -5.36
C ALA A 48 -12.74 -13.57 -4.04
N GLY A 49 -12.13 -12.42 -3.78
CA GLY A 49 -12.38 -11.63 -2.58
C GLY A 49 -13.76 -10.99 -2.50
N ALA A 50 -14.36 -10.63 -3.64
CA ALA A 50 -15.72 -10.13 -3.67
C ALA A 50 -16.75 -11.22 -3.30
N ASP A 51 -16.46 -12.50 -3.59
CA ASP A 51 -17.22 -13.67 -3.15
C ASP A 51 -18.73 -13.54 -3.46
N GLY A 52 -19.07 -13.03 -4.64
CA GLY A 52 -20.46 -12.80 -5.06
C GLY A 52 -21.22 -11.71 -4.31
N ARG A 53 -20.61 -10.97 -3.39
CA ARG A 53 -21.25 -9.88 -2.63
C ARG A 53 -21.72 -8.72 -3.52
N PHE A 54 -20.98 -8.48 -4.59
CA PHE A 54 -21.24 -7.46 -5.61
C PHE A 54 -20.52 -7.81 -6.92
N PRO A 55 -20.92 -7.26 -8.07
CA PRO A 55 -20.25 -7.48 -9.34
C PRO A 55 -18.80 -6.98 -9.33
N VAL A 56 -17.91 -7.68 -10.04
CA VAL A 56 -16.55 -7.21 -10.33
C VAL A 56 -16.45 -6.95 -11.83
N VAL A 57 -16.29 -5.70 -12.20
CA VAL A 57 -16.14 -5.24 -13.58
C VAL A 57 -14.65 -5.00 -13.86
N VAL A 58 -14.14 -5.64 -14.90
CA VAL A 58 -12.71 -5.62 -15.21
C VAL A 58 -12.44 -4.92 -16.53
N GLU A 59 -11.61 -3.90 -16.51
CA GLU A 59 -11.01 -3.28 -17.68
C GLU A 59 -9.51 -3.56 -17.67
N GLN A 60 -9.06 -4.43 -18.56
CA GLN A 60 -7.65 -4.82 -18.67
C GLN A 60 -6.85 -3.96 -19.65
N SER A 61 -7.53 -3.22 -20.48
CA SER A 61 -6.88 -2.36 -21.47
C SER A 61 -6.53 -1.01 -20.86
N ALA A 62 -5.28 -0.60 -21.05
CA ALA A 62 -4.84 0.74 -20.65
C ALA A 62 -5.27 1.85 -21.61
N VAL A 63 -6.04 1.53 -22.67
CA VAL A 63 -6.49 2.50 -23.68
C VAL A 63 -7.98 2.79 -23.65
N PHE A 64 -8.78 1.97 -22.93
CA PHE A 64 -10.22 2.19 -22.83
C PHE A 64 -10.60 2.87 -21.52
N LEU A 65 -11.57 3.77 -21.62
CA LEU A 65 -12.25 4.36 -20.47
C LEU A 65 -13.30 3.36 -19.97
N PRO A 66 -13.17 2.83 -18.74
CA PRO A 66 -14.18 1.94 -18.21
C PRO A 66 -15.49 2.70 -17.92
N GLU A 67 -16.62 2.07 -18.19
CA GLU A 67 -17.94 2.59 -17.84
C GLU A 67 -18.40 1.98 -16.50
N PRO A 68 -18.31 2.73 -15.39
CA PRO A 68 -18.82 2.23 -14.12
C PRO A 68 -20.35 2.15 -14.17
N PRO A 69 -20.97 1.13 -13.54
CA PRO A 69 -22.42 1.09 -13.41
C PRO A 69 -22.94 2.26 -12.56
N ALA A 70 -24.24 2.53 -12.67
CA ALA A 70 -24.88 3.56 -11.85
C ALA A 70 -24.76 3.23 -10.36
N GLY A 71 -24.45 4.24 -9.54
CA GLY A 71 -24.27 4.14 -8.10
C GLY A 71 -22.81 4.28 -7.67
N GLU A 72 -22.58 4.14 -6.37
CA GLU A 72 -21.22 4.22 -5.82
C GLU A 72 -20.45 2.95 -6.16
N VAL A 73 -19.25 3.10 -6.70
CA VAL A 73 -18.37 1.98 -7.06
C VAL A 73 -17.09 2.02 -6.24
N ALA A 74 -16.57 0.84 -5.92
CA ALA A 74 -15.23 0.69 -5.38
C ALA A 74 -14.23 0.52 -6.54
N TRP A 75 -12.96 0.84 -6.29
CA TRP A 75 -11.91 0.77 -7.30
C TRP A 75 -10.70 0.00 -6.80
N TRP A 76 -10.19 -0.90 -7.64
CA TRP A 76 -8.80 -1.35 -7.60
C TRP A 76 -8.13 -0.92 -8.90
N VAL A 77 -7.11 -0.06 -8.80
CA VAL A 77 -6.49 0.57 -9.97
C VAL A 77 -5.04 0.95 -9.63
N THR A 78 -4.13 0.79 -10.58
CA THR A 78 -2.75 1.31 -10.38
C THR A 78 -2.74 2.83 -10.39
N THR A 79 -1.80 3.46 -9.66
CA THR A 79 -1.75 4.92 -9.51
C THR A 79 -1.62 5.64 -10.86
N GLY A 80 -0.77 5.15 -11.76
CA GLY A 80 -0.63 5.72 -13.11
C GLY A 80 -1.91 5.58 -13.94
N HIS A 81 -2.67 4.48 -13.79
CA HIS A 81 -3.95 4.35 -14.47
C HIS A 81 -5.01 5.26 -13.84
N ALA A 82 -5.02 5.39 -12.51
CA ALA A 82 -5.91 6.32 -11.82
C ALA A 82 -5.70 7.76 -12.28
N ALA A 83 -4.45 8.20 -12.48
CA ALA A 83 -4.12 9.52 -13.02
C ALA A 83 -4.76 9.74 -14.40
N ARG A 84 -4.71 8.74 -15.29
CA ARG A 84 -5.34 8.81 -16.62
C ARG A 84 -6.87 8.85 -16.55
N LEU A 85 -7.47 8.06 -15.65
CA LEU A 85 -8.93 8.06 -15.45
C LEU A 85 -9.42 9.42 -14.94
N VAL A 86 -8.68 10.04 -14.01
CA VAL A 86 -8.99 11.39 -13.52
C VAL A 86 -8.87 12.42 -14.63
N GLN A 87 -7.84 12.36 -15.47
CA GLN A 87 -7.69 13.25 -16.63
C GLN A 87 -8.81 13.06 -17.66
N ALA A 88 -9.32 11.84 -17.81
CA ALA A 88 -10.49 11.55 -18.66
C ALA A 88 -11.82 12.00 -18.05
N GLY A 89 -11.82 12.62 -16.85
CA GLY A 89 -13.00 13.18 -16.22
C GLY A 89 -13.70 12.25 -15.24
N LEU A 90 -13.15 11.07 -14.92
CA LEU A 90 -13.71 10.23 -13.86
C LEU A 90 -13.45 10.85 -12.49
N GLY A 91 -14.51 11.04 -11.72
CA GLY A 91 -14.44 11.57 -10.35
C GLY A 91 -14.04 10.50 -9.34
N LEU A 92 -12.82 9.94 -9.45
CA LEU A 92 -12.31 8.98 -8.48
C LEU A 92 -12.13 9.63 -7.11
N ARG A 93 -12.55 8.93 -6.06
CA ARG A 93 -12.35 9.32 -4.66
C ARG A 93 -11.64 8.17 -3.94
N LEU A 94 -10.34 8.26 -3.88
CA LEU A 94 -9.44 7.22 -3.41
C LEU A 94 -8.70 7.76 -2.19
N ASP A 95 -8.72 7.03 -1.07
CA ASP A 95 -7.97 7.41 0.12
C ASP A 95 -6.58 6.78 0.11
N VAL A 96 -5.59 7.54 0.56
CA VAL A 96 -4.20 7.12 0.73
C VAL A 96 -3.57 7.89 1.88
N VAL A 97 -2.56 7.34 2.53
CA VAL A 97 -1.75 8.11 3.48
C VAL A 97 -0.96 9.18 2.72
N ASP A 98 -0.76 10.34 3.35
CA ASP A 98 0.10 11.36 2.78
C ASP A 98 1.59 10.96 2.85
N ASP A 99 2.42 11.60 2.03
CA ASP A 99 3.85 11.33 1.94
C ASP A 99 4.58 11.52 3.28
N ALA A 100 4.06 12.36 4.16
CA ALA A 100 4.67 12.68 5.44
C ALA A 100 4.29 11.67 6.54
N TRP A 101 3.32 10.77 6.32
CA TRP A 101 2.86 9.86 7.36
C TRP A 101 4.00 9.00 7.92
N LEU A 102 4.76 8.36 7.04
CA LEU A 102 5.90 7.52 7.45
C LEU A 102 7.00 8.33 8.15
N ALA A 103 7.29 9.54 7.65
CA ALA A 103 8.28 10.44 8.25
C ALA A 103 7.83 10.99 9.61
N GLY A 104 6.52 11.03 9.87
CA GLY A 104 5.92 11.47 11.13
C GLY A 104 5.82 10.40 12.21
N LEU A 105 6.12 9.15 11.89
CA LEU A 105 6.10 8.08 12.88
C LEU A 105 7.25 8.26 13.90
N PRO A 106 7.05 7.82 15.15
CA PRO A 106 8.12 7.71 16.15
C PRO A 106 9.32 6.92 15.61
N HIS A 107 10.53 7.36 15.95
CA HIS A 107 11.77 6.75 15.46
C HIS A 107 11.88 5.26 15.79
N GLU A 108 11.36 4.84 16.95
CA GLU A 108 11.30 3.44 17.39
C GLU A 108 10.47 2.54 16.47
N LEU A 109 9.57 3.11 15.67
CA LEU A 109 8.77 2.38 14.69
C LEU A 109 9.42 2.33 13.30
N THR A 110 10.37 3.21 13.01
CA THR A 110 10.99 3.30 11.68
C THR A 110 12.46 2.89 11.67
N ASP A 111 13.14 2.98 12.81
CA ASP A 111 14.59 2.77 13.02
C ASP A 111 15.48 3.60 12.07
N ARG A 112 14.95 4.68 11.53
CA ARG A 112 15.62 5.60 10.63
C ARG A 112 14.97 6.98 10.65
N ARG A 113 15.72 7.99 10.26
CA ARG A 113 15.17 9.31 9.97
C ARG A 113 14.73 9.36 8.52
N ILE A 114 13.50 9.80 8.30
CA ILE A 114 12.92 9.91 6.97
C ILE A 114 12.58 11.38 6.73
N ARG A 115 12.91 11.84 5.53
CA ARG A 115 12.54 13.17 5.03
C ARG A 115 11.74 13.00 3.76
N THR A 116 10.74 13.82 3.59
CA THR A 116 9.94 13.93 2.36
C THR A 116 10.24 15.26 1.68
N GLY A 117 10.12 15.31 0.38
CA GLY A 117 10.32 16.51 -0.42
C GLY A 117 10.05 16.21 -1.90
N VAL A 118 10.50 17.08 -2.78
CA VAL A 118 10.43 16.87 -4.22
C VAL A 118 11.81 16.66 -4.81
N LEU A 119 11.87 15.95 -5.94
CA LEU A 119 13.12 15.51 -6.54
C LEU A 119 14.10 16.67 -6.83
N GLU A 120 13.60 17.83 -7.30
CA GLU A 120 14.43 18.98 -7.62
C GLU A 120 15.13 19.58 -6.36
N GLU A 121 14.51 19.48 -5.19
CA GLU A 121 15.13 19.96 -3.95
C GLU A 121 16.34 19.14 -3.56
N LEU A 122 16.37 17.85 -3.91
CA LEU A 122 17.50 16.96 -3.61
C LEU A 122 18.78 17.36 -4.36
N VAL A 123 18.65 18.03 -5.49
CA VAL A 123 19.81 18.53 -6.28
C VAL A 123 20.67 19.51 -5.48
N ALA A 124 20.04 20.26 -4.58
CA ALA A 124 20.72 21.24 -3.72
C ALA A 124 21.28 20.64 -2.42
N TRP A 125 21.13 19.33 -2.19
CA TRP A 125 21.68 18.70 -0.99
C TRP A 125 23.21 18.72 -1.02
N PRO A 126 23.87 18.71 0.18
CA PRO A 126 25.32 18.70 0.25
C PRO A 126 25.91 17.52 -0.54
N ALA A 127 27.00 17.78 -1.27
CA ALA A 127 27.72 16.73 -2.00
C ALA A 127 28.18 15.62 -1.05
N GLN A 128 28.24 14.39 -1.57
CA GLN A 128 28.64 13.18 -0.83
C GLN A 128 27.73 12.88 0.37
N THR A 129 26.44 13.28 0.29
CA THR A 129 25.44 12.88 1.27
C THR A 129 24.84 11.53 0.84
N PRO A 130 25.17 10.41 1.53
CA PRO A 130 24.58 9.11 1.21
C PRO A 130 23.17 8.99 1.77
N GLY A 131 22.36 8.14 1.17
CA GLY A 131 21.02 7.83 1.68
C GLY A 131 20.28 6.83 0.83
N PHE A 132 19.17 6.33 1.37
CA PHE A 132 18.21 5.55 0.62
C PHE A 132 17.16 6.49 0.05
N VAL A 133 17.01 6.51 -1.26
CA VAL A 133 16.07 7.37 -1.98
C VAL A 133 15.02 6.51 -2.66
N LYS A 134 13.75 6.91 -2.56
CA LYS A 134 12.65 6.29 -3.30
C LYS A 134 11.57 7.32 -3.65
N PRO A 135 10.80 7.13 -4.73
CA PRO A 135 9.53 7.85 -4.88
C PRO A 135 8.61 7.56 -3.68
N SER A 136 7.79 8.52 -3.27
CA SER A 136 6.95 8.37 -2.07
C SER A 136 5.85 7.34 -2.26
N LEU A 137 4.95 7.58 -3.20
CA LEU A 137 3.76 6.75 -3.45
C LEU A 137 3.72 6.23 -4.89
N ALA A 138 4.22 7.00 -5.85
CA ALA A 138 4.26 6.63 -7.25
C ALA A 138 5.42 5.67 -7.56
N LYS A 139 5.22 4.80 -8.55
CA LYS A 139 6.35 4.09 -9.17
C LYS A 139 6.89 4.96 -10.31
N VAL A 140 8.18 5.30 -10.23
CA VAL A 140 8.87 6.12 -11.21
C VAL A 140 9.98 5.28 -11.84
N ASP A 141 9.83 4.91 -13.10
CA ASP A 141 10.74 3.96 -13.78
C ASP A 141 12.21 4.44 -13.81
N VAL A 142 12.41 5.76 -13.83
CA VAL A 142 13.75 6.38 -13.85
C VAL A 142 14.32 6.67 -12.46
N LEU A 143 13.59 6.35 -11.39
CA LEU A 143 14.01 6.52 -9.99
C LEU A 143 13.60 5.28 -9.18
N ALA A 144 14.40 4.23 -9.24
CA ALA A 144 14.18 3.05 -8.40
C ALA A 144 14.52 3.35 -6.93
N ALA A 145 13.82 2.65 -6.01
CA ALA A 145 14.14 2.66 -4.60
C ALA A 145 15.54 2.06 -4.37
N GLN A 146 16.50 2.85 -3.89
CA GLN A 146 17.89 2.41 -3.78
C GLN A 146 18.71 3.22 -2.77
N TRP A 147 19.76 2.59 -2.28
CA TRP A 147 20.83 3.29 -1.56
C TRP A 147 21.78 3.96 -2.56
N VAL A 148 22.07 5.24 -2.35
CA VAL A 148 22.98 6.01 -3.19
C VAL A 148 24.11 6.64 -2.35
N PRO A 149 25.33 6.72 -2.88
CA PRO A 149 26.44 7.38 -2.18
C PRO A 149 26.34 8.91 -2.16
N ASP A 150 25.54 9.48 -3.08
CA ASP A 150 25.31 10.92 -3.20
C ASP A 150 23.89 11.16 -3.74
N ILE A 151 23.04 11.68 -2.86
CA ILE A 151 21.62 11.96 -3.15
C ILE A 151 21.49 13.02 -4.24
N ALA A 152 22.31 14.08 -4.23
CA ALA A 152 22.22 15.15 -5.22
C ALA A 152 22.58 14.66 -6.63
N VAL A 153 23.55 13.76 -6.75
CA VAL A 153 23.93 13.13 -8.02
C VAL A 153 22.80 12.23 -8.51
N ALA A 154 22.23 11.40 -7.63
CA ALA A 154 21.11 10.51 -8.00
C ALA A 154 19.90 11.31 -8.48
N ALA A 155 19.57 12.42 -7.82
CA ALA A 155 18.48 13.30 -8.22
C ALA A 155 18.71 13.90 -9.61
N ARG A 156 19.92 14.42 -9.91
CA ARG A 156 20.26 14.94 -11.25
C ARG A 156 20.12 13.87 -12.32
N LEU A 157 20.64 12.67 -12.06
CA LEU A 157 20.53 11.55 -13.04
C LEU A 157 19.07 11.17 -13.31
N ALA A 158 18.21 11.18 -12.28
CA ALA A 158 16.78 10.92 -12.47
C ALA A 158 16.10 12.03 -13.29
N LEU A 159 16.42 13.31 -13.04
CA LEU A 159 15.90 14.43 -13.82
C LEU A 159 16.37 14.38 -15.28
N ASP A 160 17.64 14.09 -15.52
CA ASP A 160 18.24 13.94 -16.85
C ASP A 160 17.60 12.75 -17.61
N ALA A 161 17.17 11.72 -16.88
CA ALA A 161 16.45 10.57 -17.44
C ALA A 161 14.95 10.83 -17.66
N GLY A 162 14.44 12.01 -17.31
CA GLY A 162 13.06 12.43 -17.59
C GLY A 162 12.09 12.34 -16.39
N ALA A 163 12.58 12.14 -15.16
CA ALA A 163 11.72 12.28 -13.99
C ALA A 163 11.21 13.73 -13.88
N HIS A 164 9.95 13.90 -13.47
CA HIS A 164 9.40 15.23 -13.27
C HIS A 164 10.04 15.90 -12.04
N PRO A 165 10.46 17.19 -12.08
CA PRO A 165 11.12 17.86 -10.97
C PRO A 165 10.32 17.84 -9.65
N ALA A 166 9.01 17.97 -9.73
CA ALA A 166 8.11 17.94 -8.58
C ALA A 166 7.65 16.51 -8.18
N THR A 167 8.37 15.45 -8.60
CA THR A 167 8.11 14.09 -8.13
C THR A 167 8.34 14.01 -6.63
N SER A 168 7.34 13.53 -5.89
CA SER A 168 7.45 13.32 -4.44
C SER A 168 8.43 12.19 -4.12
N VAL A 169 9.35 12.44 -3.21
CA VAL A 169 10.39 11.50 -2.81
C VAL A 169 10.54 11.39 -1.30
N GLN A 170 10.96 10.21 -0.86
CA GLN A 170 11.39 9.94 0.50
C GLN A 170 12.88 9.64 0.51
N VAL A 171 13.56 10.18 1.50
CA VAL A 171 15.00 9.92 1.74
C VAL A 171 15.16 9.44 3.17
N SER A 172 15.93 8.37 3.37
CA SER A 172 16.31 7.92 4.70
C SER A 172 17.81 7.78 4.87
N ASP A 173 18.27 7.99 6.11
CA ASP A 173 19.69 7.97 6.49
C ASP A 173 20.23 6.56 6.73
N VAL A 174 19.37 5.54 6.69
CA VAL A 174 19.72 4.15 6.93
C VAL A 174 19.13 3.27 5.83
N ARG A 175 19.92 2.30 5.36
CA ARG A 175 19.43 1.14 4.62
C ARG A 175 19.04 0.05 5.61
N LEU A 176 17.80 -0.37 5.58
CA LEU A 176 17.30 -1.44 6.45
C LEU A 176 17.89 -2.79 6.05
N ASP A 177 18.37 -3.55 7.02
CA ASP A 177 18.82 -4.94 6.84
C ASP A 177 17.66 -5.89 7.17
N LEU A 178 16.78 -6.07 6.18
CA LEU A 178 15.53 -6.82 6.31
C LEU A 178 15.74 -8.29 6.01
N VAL A 179 15.32 -9.16 6.93
CA VAL A 179 15.25 -10.61 6.73
C VAL A 179 13.87 -11.09 6.31
N ALA A 180 12.83 -10.32 6.65
CA ALA A 180 11.47 -10.58 6.16
C ALA A 180 10.69 -9.27 6.04
N GLU A 181 9.75 -9.22 5.10
CA GLU A 181 8.76 -8.16 4.98
C GLU A 181 7.36 -8.75 4.89
N HIS A 182 6.43 -8.14 5.62
CA HIS A 182 5.03 -8.51 5.66
C HIS A 182 4.16 -7.35 5.22
N ARG A 183 3.23 -7.63 4.31
CA ARG A 183 2.14 -6.72 3.97
C ARG A 183 1.00 -6.89 4.95
N VAL A 184 0.54 -5.79 5.53
CA VAL A 184 -0.56 -5.78 6.51
C VAL A 184 -1.65 -4.84 6.03
N TYR A 185 -2.84 -5.37 5.77
CA TYR A 185 -4.03 -4.59 5.50
C TYR A 185 -4.68 -4.20 6.83
N VAL A 186 -4.89 -2.91 7.01
CA VAL A 186 -5.47 -2.32 8.23
C VAL A 186 -6.80 -1.67 7.88
N LEU A 187 -7.83 -1.95 8.67
CA LEU A 187 -9.17 -1.38 8.57
C LEU A 187 -9.62 -0.93 9.96
N ASP A 188 -10.06 0.33 10.10
CA ASP A 188 -10.46 0.92 11.38
C ASP A 188 -9.41 0.74 12.49
N GLY A 189 -8.12 0.89 12.13
CA GLY A 189 -6.99 0.73 13.04
C GLY A 189 -6.66 -0.72 13.43
N ARG A 190 -7.32 -1.71 12.83
CA ARG A 190 -7.10 -3.13 13.09
C ARG A 190 -6.46 -3.83 11.90
N ALA A 191 -5.44 -4.63 12.15
CA ALA A 191 -4.81 -5.47 11.15
C ALA A 191 -5.73 -6.64 10.79
N VAL A 192 -6.41 -6.54 9.63
CA VAL A 192 -7.42 -7.52 9.22
C VAL A 192 -6.84 -8.66 8.39
N ALA A 193 -5.87 -8.38 7.51
CA ALA A 193 -5.18 -9.40 6.70
C ALA A 193 -3.68 -9.13 6.67
N SER A 194 -2.88 -10.19 6.54
CA SER A 194 -1.43 -10.07 6.45
C SER A 194 -0.82 -11.29 5.75
N SER A 195 0.27 -11.06 5.03
CA SER A 195 1.06 -12.09 4.36
C SER A 195 2.53 -11.68 4.31
N PRO A 196 3.49 -12.58 4.49
CA PRO A 196 4.86 -12.32 4.09
C PRO A 196 4.93 -12.14 2.57
N TYR A 197 5.80 -11.25 2.09
CA TYR A 197 6.03 -11.08 0.65
C TYR A 197 7.50 -11.01 0.26
N LEU A 198 8.40 -10.88 1.25
CA LEU A 198 9.83 -11.03 1.09
C LEU A 198 10.37 -11.77 2.31
N VAL A 199 11.20 -12.81 2.09
CA VAL A 199 11.83 -13.61 3.14
C VAL A 199 13.20 -14.05 2.69
N ASP A 200 14.24 -13.71 3.46
CA ASP A 200 15.64 -14.06 3.18
C ASP A 200 16.07 -13.70 1.74
N GLY A 201 15.57 -12.56 1.23
CA GLY A 201 15.83 -12.07 -0.12
C GLY A 201 15.00 -12.71 -1.22
N ALA A 202 14.18 -13.74 -0.93
CA ALA A 202 13.23 -14.30 -1.88
C ALA A 202 11.91 -13.52 -1.88
N SER A 203 11.41 -13.20 -3.08
CA SER A 203 10.11 -12.55 -3.26
C SER A 203 8.99 -13.56 -3.12
N TRP A 204 7.79 -13.06 -2.83
CA TRP A 204 6.57 -13.85 -2.67
C TRP A 204 6.37 -14.88 -3.78
N GLU A 205 5.96 -16.08 -3.37
CA GLU A 205 5.55 -17.18 -4.22
C GLU A 205 4.15 -17.69 -3.81
N PRO A 206 3.39 -18.30 -4.73
CA PRO A 206 2.10 -18.92 -4.39
C PRO A 206 2.24 -19.93 -3.26
N GLY A 207 1.40 -19.81 -2.23
CA GLY A 207 1.45 -20.61 -1.02
C GLY A 207 2.08 -19.92 0.19
N TRP A 208 2.66 -18.74 0.01
CA TRP A 208 3.04 -17.89 1.14
C TRP A 208 1.81 -17.11 1.63
N ASP A 209 1.28 -17.51 2.75
CA ASP A 209 0.13 -16.91 3.41
C ASP A 209 0.41 -16.67 4.91
N ALA A 210 -0.59 -16.23 5.64
CA ALA A 210 -0.50 -16.03 7.08
C ALA A 210 -0.13 -17.30 7.85
N ALA A 211 -0.49 -18.48 7.35
CA ALA A 211 -0.24 -19.75 8.00
C ALA A 211 1.18 -20.27 7.74
N SER A 212 1.87 -19.79 6.72
CA SER A 212 3.24 -20.21 6.40
C SER A 212 4.25 -19.75 7.47
N ARG A 213 3.99 -18.62 8.14
CA ARG A 213 4.81 -18.05 9.23
C ARG A 213 3.96 -17.44 10.33
N PRO A 214 3.20 -18.23 11.10
CA PRO A 214 2.12 -17.74 11.97
C PRO A 214 2.60 -16.80 13.08
N THR A 215 3.75 -17.09 13.69
CA THR A 215 4.32 -16.25 14.77
C THR A 215 4.77 -14.89 14.25
N GLU A 216 5.50 -14.86 13.12
CA GLU A 216 5.94 -13.62 12.49
C GLU A 216 4.74 -12.81 12.00
N THR A 217 3.76 -13.46 11.37
CA THR A 217 2.53 -12.80 10.91
C THR A 217 1.75 -12.16 12.05
N SER A 218 1.65 -12.83 13.21
CA SER A 218 1.02 -12.26 14.40
C SER A 218 1.79 -11.05 14.92
N ALA A 219 3.11 -11.11 14.98
CA ALA A 219 3.97 -10.01 15.40
C ALA A 219 3.89 -8.82 14.43
N ALA A 220 3.93 -9.08 13.12
CA ALA A 220 3.78 -8.08 12.07
C ALA A 220 2.45 -7.32 12.19
N ARG A 221 1.34 -8.04 12.42
CA ARG A 221 0.01 -7.44 12.61
C ARG A 221 -0.04 -6.55 13.85
N ALA A 222 0.44 -7.04 14.99
CA ALA A 222 0.47 -6.26 16.23
C ALA A 222 1.34 -5.00 16.08
N PHE A 223 2.48 -5.11 15.37
CA PHE A 223 3.37 -3.99 15.12
C PHE A 223 2.73 -2.95 14.17
N ALA A 224 2.05 -3.38 13.11
CA ALA A 224 1.32 -2.48 12.21
C ALA A 224 0.17 -1.75 12.94
N GLU A 225 -0.59 -2.43 13.82
CA GLU A 225 -1.61 -1.79 14.66
C GLU A 225 -0.99 -0.71 15.56
N ALA A 226 0.15 -1.00 16.21
CA ALA A 226 0.85 -0.02 17.04
C ALA A 226 1.34 1.18 16.22
N ALA A 227 1.84 0.96 15.01
CA ALA A 227 2.25 2.04 14.12
C ALA A 227 1.06 2.94 13.73
N VAL A 228 -0.07 2.35 13.37
CA VAL A 228 -1.29 3.10 13.02
C VAL A 228 -1.86 3.84 14.21
N ALA A 229 -1.80 3.26 15.40
CA ALA A 229 -2.27 3.91 16.64
C ALA A 229 -1.39 5.09 17.08
N SER A 230 -0.18 5.25 16.56
CA SER A 230 0.75 6.32 16.93
C SER A 230 0.38 7.69 16.35
N GLY A 231 -0.54 7.76 15.39
CA GLY A 231 -0.96 9.00 14.76
C GLY A 231 -2.23 8.87 13.93
N PRO A 232 -2.72 9.95 13.34
CA PRO A 232 -3.89 9.91 12.48
C PRO A 232 -3.59 9.13 11.18
N SER A 233 -4.56 8.33 10.72
CA SER A 233 -4.48 7.54 9.50
C SER A 233 -5.83 7.53 8.78
N PRO A 234 -5.89 7.15 7.47
CA PRO A 234 -7.15 6.86 6.82
C PRO A 234 -7.81 5.63 7.45
N GLU A 235 -9.10 5.43 7.18
CA GLU A 235 -9.87 4.29 7.68
C GLU A 235 -9.28 2.94 7.22
N ALA A 236 -8.82 2.88 5.97
CA ALA A 236 -8.17 1.71 5.41
C ALA A 236 -6.81 2.10 4.80
N LEU A 237 -5.78 1.35 5.13
CA LEU A 237 -4.44 1.51 4.57
C LEU A 237 -3.72 0.16 4.55
N VAL A 238 -2.62 0.11 3.81
CA VAL A 238 -1.67 -1.01 3.82
C VAL A 238 -0.40 -0.52 4.49
N VAL A 239 0.10 -1.28 5.47
CA VAL A 239 1.39 -1.04 6.11
C VAL A 239 2.30 -2.20 5.81
N ASP A 240 3.42 -1.93 5.16
CA ASP A 240 4.48 -2.92 4.98
C ASP A 240 5.44 -2.80 6.16
N VAL A 241 5.59 -3.90 6.89
CA VAL A 241 6.46 -3.98 8.07
C VAL A 241 7.56 -5.00 7.83
N GLY A 242 8.76 -4.68 8.30
CA GLY A 242 9.95 -5.50 8.09
C GLY A 242 10.54 -6.00 9.40
N LEU A 243 11.03 -7.23 9.39
CA LEU A 243 11.84 -7.79 10.46
C LEU A 243 13.30 -7.58 10.12
N LEU A 244 14.02 -6.86 10.97
CA LEU A 244 15.46 -6.65 10.84
C LEU A 244 16.24 -7.89 11.27
N ALA A 245 17.46 -8.08 10.78
CA ALA A 245 18.39 -9.12 11.25
C ALA A 245 18.64 -9.07 12.76
N SER A 246 18.44 -7.90 13.39
CA SER A 246 18.49 -7.71 14.85
C SER A 246 17.29 -8.29 15.61
N GLY A 247 16.26 -8.77 14.92
CA GLY A 247 15.00 -9.24 15.50
C GLY A 247 13.98 -8.13 15.81
N ARG A 248 14.27 -6.87 15.47
CA ARG A 248 13.34 -5.74 15.66
C ARG A 248 12.43 -5.58 14.45
N TRP A 249 11.18 -5.17 14.68
CA TRP A 249 10.25 -4.78 13.64
C TRP A 249 10.37 -3.29 13.32
N VAL A 250 10.15 -2.94 12.05
CA VAL A 250 10.12 -1.56 11.57
C VAL A 250 9.01 -1.39 10.53
N VAL A 251 8.46 -0.18 10.42
CA VAL A 251 7.61 0.18 9.28
C VAL A 251 8.52 0.46 8.09
N VAL A 252 8.28 -0.27 6.99
CA VAL A 252 9.01 -0.09 5.72
C VAL A 252 8.36 1.01 4.89
N GLU A 253 7.05 0.86 4.65
CA GLU A 253 6.25 1.84 3.92
C GLU A 253 4.75 1.72 4.25
N ALA A 254 3.97 2.69 3.79
CA ALA A 254 2.52 2.62 3.79
C ALA A 254 1.97 2.87 2.39
N ASN A 255 0.89 2.18 2.04
CA ASN A 255 0.35 2.15 0.69
C ASN A 255 -1.18 2.24 0.72
N ALA A 256 -1.78 2.53 -0.45
CA ALA A 256 -3.21 2.52 -0.63
C ALA A 256 -3.74 1.10 -0.87
N PRO A 257 -4.82 0.65 -0.21
CA PRO A 257 -5.42 -0.66 -0.48
C PRO A 257 -5.83 -0.85 -1.94
N TRP A 258 -6.35 0.20 -2.56
CA TRP A 258 -6.87 0.19 -3.93
C TRP A 258 -5.78 0.07 -5.02
N ALA A 259 -4.50 0.13 -4.64
CA ALA A 259 -3.36 -0.03 -5.56
C ALA A 259 -2.34 -1.07 -5.07
N SER A 260 -2.64 -1.79 -4.00
CA SER A 260 -1.71 -2.74 -3.38
C SER A 260 -2.02 -4.19 -3.76
N ASN A 261 -0.96 -4.95 -4.06
CA ASN A 261 -1.08 -6.37 -4.34
C ASN A 261 -1.46 -7.14 -3.07
N PRO A 262 -2.42 -8.09 -3.13
CA PRO A 262 -2.88 -8.85 -1.97
C PRO A 262 -1.87 -9.88 -1.46
N TYR A 263 -0.96 -10.37 -2.33
CA TYR A 263 -0.08 -11.51 -2.03
C TYR A 263 -0.89 -12.71 -1.48
N GLY A 264 -0.46 -13.34 -0.38
CA GLY A 264 -1.15 -14.43 0.31
C GLY A 264 -2.15 -13.98 1.38
N CYS A 265 -2.60 -12.73 1.38
CA CYS A 265 -3.61 -12.24 2.30
C CYS A 265 -4.99 -12.85 2.04
N ASP A 266 -5.85 -12.88 3.06
CA ASP A 266 -7.27 -13.20 2.88
C ASP A 266 -7.92 -12.18 1.94
N LEU A 267 -8.28 -12.64 0.73
CA LEU A 267 -8.77 -11.79 -0.34
C LEU A 267 -10.09 -11.09 -0.01
N ARG A 268 -10.94 -11.69 0.83
CA ARG A 268 -12.18 -11.07 1.26
C ARG A 268 -11.91 -9.84 2.12
N LEU A 269 -10.98 -9.95 3.06
CA LEU A 269 -10.58 -8.84 3.93
C LEU A 269 -9.81 -7.76 3.17
N VAL A 270 -9.01 -8.16 2.16
CA VAL A 270 -8.38 -7.22 1.22
C VAL A 270 -9.43 -6.41 0.48
N VAL A 271 -10.46 -7.06 -0.09
CA VAL A 271 -11.54 -6.36 -0.79
C VAL A 271 -12.33 -5.44 0.15
N ASP A 272 -12.53 -5.82 1.41
CA ASP A 272 -13.16 -4.93 2.40
C ASP A 272 -12.34 -3.64 2.62
N CYS A 273 -11.00 -3.74 2.66
CA CYS A 273 -10.12 -2.56 2.73
C CYS A 273 -10.17 -1.74 1.44
N VAL A 274 -10.20 -2.38 0.26
CA VAL A 274 -10.33 -1.69 -1.04
C VAL A 274 -11.64 -0.91 -1.11
N VAL A 275 -12.75 -1.52 -0.72
CA VAL A 275 -14.07 -0.85 -0.65
C VAL A 275 -14.01 0.33 0.32
N ALA A 276 -13.45 0.14 1.51
CA ALA A 276 -13.34 1.19 2.51
C ALA A 276 -12.48 2.38 2.04
N ALA A 277 -11.45 2.15 1.24
CA ALA A 277 -10.55 3.19 0.75
C ALA A 277 -11.01 3.87 -0.55
N SER A 278 -12.03 3.34 -1.25
CA SER A 278 -12.34 3.80 -2.61
C SER A 278 -13.82 3.98 -2.92
N CYS A 279 -14.73 3.61 -2.01
CA CYS A 279 -16.18 3.67 -2.27
C CYS A 279 -16.85 4.75 -1.41
N GLY A 280 -17.60 5.66 -2.06
CA GLY A 280 -18.51 6.60 -1.40
C GLY A 280 -17.85 7.57 -0.42
N ARG A 281 -16.58 7.86 -0.58
CA ARG A 281 -15.83 8.70 0.36
C ARG A 281 -16.07 10.19 0.11
N PRO A 282 -16.33 10.99 1.15
CA PRO A 282 -16.21 12.43 1.03
C PRO A 282 -14.74 12.81 0.85
N ALA A 283 -14.46 13.94 0.19
CA ALA A 283 -13.11 14.47 0.14
C ALA A 283 -12.57 14.71 1.57
N SER A 284 -11.36 14.29 1.82
CA SER A 284 -10.67 14.39 3.11
C SER A 284 -9.20 14.76 2.89
N ARG A 285 -8.45 14.94 3.98
CA ARG A 285 -6.98 15.08 3.90
C ARG A 285 -6.29 13.85 3.29
N TRP A 286 -6.96 12.72 3.28
CA TRP A 286 -6.47 11.45 2.74
C TRP A 286 -6.85 11.23 1.28
N THR A 287 -7.59 12.14 0.66
CA THR A 287 -7.98 12.00 -0.74
C THR A 287 -6.74 12.04 -1.62
N TRP A 288 -6.53 10.98 -2.37
CA TRP A 288 -5.42 10.84 -3.31
C TRP A 288 -5.49 11.87 -4.43
N SER A 289 -4.35 12.36 -4.84
CA SER A 289 -4.14 13.10 -6.08
C SER A 289 -2.92 12.51 -6.80
N ALA A 290 -2.92 12.57 -8.13
CA ALA A 290 -1.78 12.09 -8.89
C ALA A 290 -0.50 12.84 -8.51
N ASP A 291 0.59 12.10 -8.32
CA ASP A 291 1.94 12.68 -8.24
C ASP A 291 2.25 13.45 -9.53
N ALA A 292 3.10 14.46 -9.42
CA ALA A 292 3.45 15.33 -10.55
C ALA A 292 4.04 14.55 -11.74
N HIS A 293 4.82 13.50 -11.48
CA HIS A 293 5.37 12.64 -12.52
C HIS A 293 4.27 11.81 -13.20
N GLU A 294 3.40 11.18 -12.42
CA GLU A 294 2.26 10.41 -12.96
C GLU A 294 1.32 11.30 -13.79
N ALA A 295 1.01 12.51 -13.30
CA ALA A 295 0.20 13.47 -14.01
C ALA A 295 0.85 13.93 -15.32
N ALA A 296 2.17 14.17 -15.32
CA ALA A 296 2.92 14.53 -16.50
C ALA A 296 2.93 13.40 -17.55
N ILE A 297 3.22 12.17 -17.14
CA ILE A 297 3.17 10.99 -18.05
C ILE A 297 1.76 10.82 -18.60
N ALA A 298 0.75 10.84 -17.73
CA ALA A 298 -0.63 10.67 -18.16
C ALA A 298 -1.04 11.72 -19.22
N SER A 299 -0.54 12.96 -19.10
CA SER A 299 -0.82 14.05 -20.06
C SER A 299 -0.16 13.87 -21.43
N THR A 300 0.88 13.05 -21.54
CA THR A 300 1.58 12.75 -22.82
C THR A 300 1.02 11.52 -23.53
N MET A 301 0.20 10.72 -22.84
CA MET A 301 -0.41 9.52 -23.43
C MET A 301 -1.66 9.88 -24.24
N ASP A 302 -1.96 9.07 -25.26
CA ASP A 302 -3.22 9.22 -26.01
C ASP A 302 -4.43 9.18 -25.05
N PRO A 303 -5.46 10.00 -25.28
CA PRO A 303 -6.68 9.98 -24.49
C PRO A 303 -7.30 8.58 -24.41
N LEU A 304 -7.91 8.26 -23.27
CA LEU A 304 -8.68 7.02 -23.15
C LEU A 304 -9.88 7.06 -24.09
N VAL A 305 -10.12 5.95 -24.78
CA VAL A 305 -11.20 5.81 -25.76
C VAL A 305 -12.43 5.25 -25.07
N ALA A 306 -13.57 5.93 -25.14
CA ALA A 306 -14.85 5.37 -24.73
C ALA A 306 -15.23 4.21 -25.66
N ARG A 307 -15.74 3.12 -25.08
CA ARG A 307 -16.28 1.99 -25.86
C ARG A 307 -17.65 2.27 -26.40
#